data_4ed1437ad5b3471e347bef8644545bc0
#
_entry.id   4ed1437ad5b3471e347bef8644545bc0
#
_cell.length_a   1.000
_cell.length_b   1.000
_cell.length_c   1.000
_cell.angle_alpha   90.00
_cell.angle_beta   90.00
_cell.angle_gamma   90.00
#
_symmetry.space_group_name_H-M   'P 1'
#
loop_
_entity.id
_entity.type
_entity.pdbx_description
1 polymer ?
#
loop_
_entity_poly.entity_id
_entity_poly.type
_entity_poly.pdbx_seq_one_letter_code
_entity_poly.pdbx_strand_id
1 'polypeptide(L)'
;TSFMDALEEKGVQIVDTTCGDVMKVWKRVKNYASMGITSIIHGKATHEETSATASRALGEKGRGKYLVVYDLEDAAAVCDYILGKGSREAFMKRFEGCCSPGFDPDRDLEEVGIANQTTMLKTETQTLQKMIRDAIVQRDGDDDNFYVFDTICGATQDRQDALYDLLKN
;
A
#
# COMPACT_ATOMS: atom_id res chain seq x y z
N THR A 1 -16.25 16.61 -8.14
CA THR A 1 -17.00 15.61 -8.93
C THR A 1 -16.02 14.56 -9.43
N SER A 2 -16.24 13.27 -9.15
CA SER A 2 -15.38 12.21 -9.68
C SER A 2 -15.61 12.08 -11.21
N PHE A 3 -14.66 11.46 -11.91
CA PHE A 3 -14.83 11.19 -13.33
C PHE A 3 -16.09 10.33 -13.60
N MET A 4 -16.44 9.44 -12.68
CA MET A 4 -17.65 8.60 -12.72
C MET A 4 -18.90 9.47 -12.65
N ASP A 5 -19.00 10.40 -11.70
CA ASP A 5 -20.16 11.30 -11.57
C ASP A 5 -20.36 12.11 -12.86
N ALA A 6 -19.27 12.58 -13.48
CA ALA A 6 -19.35 13.32 -14.74
C ALA A 6 -19.84 12.48 -15.94
N LEU A 7 -19.64 11.17 -15.90
CA LEU A 7 -20.17 10.25 -16.90
C LEU A 7 -21.65 9.95 -16.64
N GLU A 8 -22.04 9.73 -15.40
CA GLU A 8 -23.44 9.52 -15.00
C GLU A 8 -24.31 10.73 -15.33
N GLU A 9 -23.82 11.96 -15.08
CA GLU A 9 -24.51 13.21 -15.47
C GLU A 9 -24.77 13.30 -16.99
N LYS A 10 -23.95 12.61 -17.81
CA LYS A 10 -24.15 12.50 -19.26
C LYS A 10 -25.05 11.33 -19.68
N GLY A 11 -25.66 10.65 -18.72
CA GLY A 11 -26.53 9.51 -18.97
C GLY A 11 -25.79 8.22 -19.37
N VAL A 12 -24.48 8.13 -19.11
CA VAL A 12 -23.69 6.91 -19.35
C VAL A 12 -23.98 5.91 -18.23
N GLN A 13 -24.40 4.69 -18.60
CA GLN A 13 -24.52 3.61 -17.64
C GLN A 13 -23.16 3.01 -17.37
N ILE A 14 -22.68 3.12 -16.11
CA ILE A 14 -21.40 2.57 -15.68
C ILE A 14 -21.64 1.18 -15.08
N VAL A 15 -20.90 0.19 -15.58
CA VAL A 15 -20.84 -1.16 -15.00
C VAL A 15 -19.45 -1.37 -14.45
N ASP A 16 -19.32 -1.34 -13.12
CA ASP A 16 -18.05 -1.60 -12.45
C ASP A 16 -17.75 -3.11 -12.42
N THR A 17 -16.75 -3.53 -13.16
CA THR A 17 -16.27 -4.92 -13.23
C THR A 17 -15.01 -5.16 -12.41
N THR A 18 -14.69 -4.27 -11.49
CA THR A 18 -13.51 -4.41 -10.60
C THR A 18 -13.60 -5.70 -9.81
N CYS A 19 -12.51 -6.47 -9.81
CA CYS A 19 -12.41 -7.72 -9.06
C CYS A 19 -12.65 -7.49 -7.56
N GLY A 20 -13.33 -8.42 -6.91
CA GLY A 20 -13.64 -8.35 -5.48
C GLY A 20 -12.41 -8.24 -4.58
N ASP A 21 -11.27 -8.82 -4.96
CA ASP A 21 -10.04 -8.70 -4.18
C ASP A 21 -9.44 -7.29 -4.25
N VAL A 22 -9.45 -6.65 -5.41
CA VAL A 22 -9.07 -5.24 -5.55
C VAL A 22 -10.00 -4.34 -4.73
N MET A 23 -11.31 -4.62 -4.76
CA MET A 23 -12.29 -3.87 -3.95
C MET A 23 -12.03 -4.01 -2.44
N LYS A 24 -11.58 -5.18 -1.96
CA LYS A 24 -11.17 -5.38 -0.56
C LYS A 24 -9.98 -4.48 -0.20
N VAL A 25 -8.95 -4.42 -1.07
CA VAL A 25 -7.81 -3.52 -0.89
C VAL A 25 -8.28 -2.06 -0.80
N TRP A 26 -9.11 -1.62 -1.74
CA TRP A 26 -9.64 -0.24 -1.77
C TRP A 26 -10.45 0.11 -0.52
N LYS A 27 -11.31 -0.80 -0.05
CA LYS A 27 -12.05 -0.62 1.20
C LYS A 27 -11.09 -0.44 2.38
N ARG A 28 -9.99 -1.20 2.38
CA ARG A 28 -9.00 -1.16 3.46
C ARG A 28 -8.28 0.19 3.50
N VAL A 29 -7.71 0.63 2.39
CA VAL A 29 -6.99 1.91 2.36
C VAL A 29 -7.91 3.11 2.64
N LYS A 30 -9.20 3.04 2.26
CA LYS A 30 -10.19 4.04 2.66
C LYS A 30 -10.41 4.05 4.18
N ASN A 31 -10.47 2.87 4.81
CA ASN A 31 -10.59 2.78 6.27
C ASN A 31 -9.35 3.37 6.95
N TYR A 32 -8.15 3.05 6.48
CA TYR A 32 -6.92 3.65 6.99
C TYR A 32 -6.97 5.18 6.90
N ALA A 33 -7.33 5.71 5.74
CA ALA A 33 -7.48 7.16 5.56
C ALA A 33 -8.48 7.79 6.53
N SER A 34 -9.58 7.10 6.84
CA SER A 34 -10.60 7.59 7.79
C SER A 34 -10.12 7.59 9.25
N MET A 35 -9.17 6.73 9.57
CA MET A 35 -8.55 6.60 10.90
C MET A 35 -7.29 7.45 11.05
N GLY A 36 -6.80 8.09 9.98
CA GLY A 36 -5.55 8.86 9.97
C GLY A 36 -4.30 8.00 9.78
N ILE A 37 -4.47 6.70 9.51
CA ILE A 37 -3.39 5.74 9.31
C ILE A 37 -2.83 5.90 7.89
N THR A 38 -1.52 5.93 7.75
CA THR A 38 -0.84 5.96 6.45
C THR A 38 -0.86 4.59 5.77
N SER A 39 -1.27 4.55 4.51
CA SER A 39 -1.23 3.33 3.70
C SER A 39 0.15 3.13 3.07
N ILE A 40 0.91 2.13 3.50
CA ILE A 40 2.09 1.64 2.76
C ILE A 40 1.60 0.63 1.73
N ILE A 41 1.77 0.94 0.45
CA ILE A 41 1.26 0.15 -0.66
C ILE A 41 2.43 -0.59 -1.34
N HIS A 42 2.52 -1.90 -1.13
CA HIS A 42 3.49 -2.73 -1.83
C HIS A 42 3.06 -2.94 -3.28
N GLY A 43 3.78 -2.34 -4.20
CA GLY A 43 3.46 -2.40 -5.63
C GLY A 43 4.29 -1.42 -6.46
N LYS A 44 4.14 -1.51 -7.77
CA LYS A 44 4.81 -0.61 -8.70
C LYS A 44 4.02 0.69 -8.83
N ALA A 45 4.61 1.84 -8.48
CA ALA A 45 3.93 3.14 -8.47
C ALA A 45 3.28 3.52 -9.83
N THR A 46 3.87 3.08 -10.95
CA THR A 46 3.35 3.32 -12.30
C THR A 46 2.27 2.33 -12.76
N HIS A 47 1.95 1.31 -11.95
CA HIS A 47 0.91 0.33 -12.27
C HIS A 47 -0.48 0.90 -11.99
N GLU A 48 -1.45 0.67 -12.88
CA GLU A 48 -2.80 1.23 -12.79
C GLU A 48 -3.51 0.85 -11.49
N GLU A 49 -3.40 -0.41 -11.04
CA GLU A 49 -3.98 -0.87 -9.79
C GLU A 49 -3.37 -0.14 -8.58
N THR A 50 -2.05 0.06 -8.57
CA THR A 50 -1.35 0.79 -7.50
C THR A 50 -1.79 2.25 -7.48
N SER A 51 -1.86 2.90 -8.65
CA SER A 51 -2.34 4.29 -8.79
C SER A 51 -3.78 4.43 -8.32
N ALA A 52 -4.66 3.48 -8.68
CA ALA A 52 -6.05 3.46 -8.23
C ALA A 52 -6.14 3.28 -6.71
N THR A 53 -5.33 2.39 -6.12
CA THR A 53 -5.27 2.16 -4.68
C THR A 53 -4.74 3.39 -3.95
N ALA A 54 -3.69 4.04 -4.45
CA ALA A 54 -3.13 5.28 -3.92
C ALA A 54 -4.17 6.41 -3.94
N SER A 55 -4.93 6.55 -5.02
CA SER A 55 -6.04 7.50 -5.11
C SER A 55 -7.11 7.25 -4.04
N ARG A 56 -7.44 5.98 -3.76
CA ARG A 56 -8.41 5.62 -2.70
C ARG A 56 -7.84 5.85 -1.30
N ALA A 57 -6.53 5.70 -1.12
CA ALA A 57 -5.84 5.96 0.14
C ALA A 57 -5.85 7.44 0.55
N LEU A 58 -6.10 8.37 -0.36
CA LEU A 58 -6.34 9.78 -0.03
C LEU A 58 -7.65 10.00 0.73
N GLY A 59 -8.58 9.04 0.69
CA GLY A 59 -9.88 9.15 1.31
C GLY A 59 -10.77 10.21 0.66
N GLU A 60 -12.01 10.32 1.13
CA GLU A 60 -13.02 11.24 0.54
C GLU A 60 -12.65 12.72 0.64
N LYS A 61 -11.88 13.11 1.65
CA LYS A 61 -11.46 14.50 1.89
C LYS A 61 -10.06 14.81 1.36
N GLY A 62 -9.40 13.86 0.67
CA GLY A 62 -8.04 14.01 0.15
C GLY A 62 -6.96 14.20 1.23
N ARG A 63 -7.24 13.82 2.48
CA ARG A 63 -6.35 14.01 3.64
C ARG A 63 -5.57 12.76 4.02
N GLY A 64 -5.97 11.61 3.50
CA GLY A 64 -5.27 10.35 3.74
C GLY A 64 -3.85 10.40 3.21
N LYS A 65 -3.00 9.57 3.75
CA LYS A 65 -1.58 9.49 3.40
C LYS A 65 -1.25 8.11 2.84
N TYR A 66 -0.35 8.09 1.87
CA TYR A 66 0.20 6.85 1.34
C TYR A 66 1.68 7.00 0.98
N LEU A 67 2.33 5.86 0.99
CA LEU A 67 3.68 5.64 0.48
C LEU A 67 3.67 4.36 -0.35
N VAL A 68 4.12 4.41 -1.60
CA VAL A 68 4.31 3.23 -2.44
C VAL A 68 5.72 2.71 -2.24
N VAL A 69 5.83 1.41 -1.96
CA VAL A 69 7.07 0.66 -1.73
C VAL A 69 7.10 -0.49 -2.74
N TYR A 70 8.15 -0.56 -3.53
CA TYR A 70 8.19 -1.52 -4.64
C TYR A 70 8.81 -2.86 -4.26
N ASP A 71 9.89 -2.85 -3.50
CA ASP A 71 10.67 -4.04 -3.17
C ASP A 71 11.20 -4.02 -1.72
N LEU A 72 11.99 -5.02 -1.36
CA LEU A 72 12.56 -5.14 -0.03
C LEU A 72 13.65 -4.08 0.27
N GLU A 73 14.29 -3.50 -0.76
CA GLU A 73 15.24 -2.40 -0.57
C GLU A 73 14.51 -1.12 -0.19
N ASP A 74 13.36 -0.86 -0.80
CA ASP A 74 12.48 0.23 -0.41
C ASP A 74 11.95 0.02 1.01
N ALA A 75 11.52 -1.21 1.33
CA ALA A 75 11.08 -1.55 2.68
C ALA A 75 12.19 -1.33 3.73
N ALA A 76 13.42 -1.71 3.41
CA ALA A 76 14.58 -1.47 4.30
C ALA A 76 14.81 0.03 4.52
N ALA A 77 14.68 0.86 3.48
CA ALA A 77 14.80 2.31 3.62
C ALA A 77 13.70 2.91 4.50
N VAL A 78 12.47 2.39 4.42
CA VAL A 78 11.37 2.79 5.32
C VAL A 78 11.68 2.38 6.77
N CYS A 79 12.15 1.13 6.98
CA CYS A 79 12.53 0.64 8.30
C CYS A 79 13.66 1.46 8.92
N ASP A 80 14.71 1.77 8.15
CA ASP A 80 15.81 2.58 8.62
C ASP A 80 15.34 3.98 9.03
N TYR A 81 14.42 4.58 8.29
CA TYR A 81 13.85 5.88 8.65
C TYR A 81 13.01 5.80 9.92
N ILE A 82 12.13 4.80 10.07
CA ILE A 82 11.34 4.56 11.28
C ILE A 82 12.26 4.42 12.52
N LEU A 83 13.42 3.82 12.34
CA LEU A 83 14.42 3.63 13.42
C LEU A 83 15.34 4.85 13.62
N GLY A 84 15.06 5.99 13.00
CA GLY A 84 15.86 7.22 13.12
C GLY A 84 17.19 7.16 12.40
N LYS A 85 17.35 6.25 11.44
CA LYS A 85 18.54 6.13 10.60
C LYS A 85 18.28 6.83 9.26
N GLY A 86 19.23 7.62 8.80
CA GLY A 86 19.12 8.35 7.55
C GLY A 86 18.51 9.76 7.68
N SER A 87 18.54 10.53 6.59
CA SER A 87 18.00 11.89 6.58
C SER A 87 16.66 11.94 5.85
N ARG A 88 15.82 12.90 6.26
CA ARG A 88 14.55 13.21 5.61
C ARG A 88 14.72 13.49 4.11
N GLU A 89 15.78 14.23 3.75
CA GLU A 89 16.04 14.57 2.34
C GLU A 89 16.34 13.32 1.51
N ALA A 90 17.15 12.40 2.03
CA ALA A 90 17.46 11.14 1.35
C ALA A 90 16.22 10.27 1.19
N PHE A 91 15.37 10.19 2.24
CA PHE A 91 14.10 9.48 2.21
C PHE A 91 13.16 10.06 1.14
N MET A 92 12.90 11.37 1.19
CA MET A 92 12.00 12.01 0.25
C MET A 92 12.50 11.95 -1.20
N LYS A 93 13.82 12.00 -1.40
CA LYS A 93 14.44 11.81 -2.72
C LYS A 93 14.24 10.38 -3.25
N ARG A 94 14.40 9.37 -2.38
CA ARG A 94 14.19 7.96 -2.77
C ARG A 94 12.74 7.71 -3.20
N PHE A 95 11.80 8.26 -2.46
CA PHE A 95 10.36 8.06 -2.68
C PHE A 95 9.69 9.19 -3.45
N GLU A 96 10.47 9.93 -4.26
CA GLU A 96 9.93 10.97 -5.13
C GLU A 96 8.89 10.38 -6.11
N GLY A 97 7.68 10.96 -6.13
CA GLY A 97 6.57 10.44 -6.92
C GLY A 97 5.87 9.20 -6.36
N CYS A 98 6.36 8.64 -5.25
CA CYS A 98 5.77 7.47 -4.59
C CYS A 98 4.95 7.83 -3.34
N CYS A 99 4.90 9.10 -2.95
CA CYS A 99 4.19 9.58 -1.76
C CYS A 99 2.94 10.38 -2.12
N SER A 100 2.00 10.42 -1.18
CA SER A 100 0.84 11.33 -1.27
C SER A 100 1.27 12.81 -1.18
N PRO A 101 0.47 13.74 -1.74
CA PRO A 101 0.74 15.17 -1.58
C PRO A 101 0.87 15.58 -0.11
N GLY A 102 1.93 16.34 0.22
CA GLY A 102 2.20 16.79 1.58
C GLY A 102 2.50 15.67 2.57
N PHE A 103 3.04 14.54 2.09
CA PHE A 103 3.57 13.47 2.93
C PHE A 103 4.75 13.98 3.74
N ASP A 104 4.73 13.68 5.03
CA ASP A 104 5.78 14.02 5.99
C ASP A 104 6.21 12.73 6.72
N PRO A 105 7.38 12.16 6.41
CA PRO A 105 7.78 10.89 6.99
C PRO A 105 7.94 10.92 8.52
N ASP A 106 8.22 12.09 9.11
CA ASP A 106 8.37 12.22 10.57
C ASP A 106 7.04 12.05 11.31
N ARG A 107 5.93 12.40 10.66
CA ARG A 107 4.58 12.29 11.18
C ARG A 107 3.84 11.10 10.61
N ASP A 108 3.93 10.93 9.27
CA ASP A 108 3.03 10.03 8.54
C ASP A 108 3.50 8.57 8.61
N LEU A 109 4.68 8.28 9.21
CA LEU A 109 5.15 6.92 9.52
C LEU A 109 4.94 6.52 11.00
N GLU A 110 4.22 7.33 11.77
CA GLU A 110 3.86 6.97 13.16
C GLU A 110 2.92 5.77 13.19
N GLU A 111 1.80 5.84 12.45
CA GLU A 111 0.83 4.75 12.32
C GLU A 111 0.70 4.34 10.86
N VAL A 112 0.96 3.07 10.56
CA VAL A 112 0.96 2.58 9.18
C VAL A 112 0.12 1.32 9.00
N GLY A 113 -0.53 1.23 7.86
CA GLY A 113 -1.28 0.06 7.43
C GLY A 113 -0.77 -0.44 6.08
N ILE A 114 -0.58 -1.76 5.96
CA ILE A 114 -0.07 -2.35 4.72
C ILE A 114 -1.23 -2.69 3.78
N ALA A 115 -1.03 -2.35 2.51
CA ALA A 115 -1.83 -2.82 1.38
C ALA A 115 -0.87 -3.29 0.28
N ASN A 116 -1.36 -4.06 -0.69
CA ASN A 116 -0.53 -4.53 -1.80
C ASN A 116 -1.30 -4.50 -3.13
N GLN A 117 -0.56 -4.35 -4.20
CA GLN A 117 -1.03 -4.65 -5.54
C GLN A 117 -1.27 -6.17 -5.60
N THR A 118 -2.44 -6.59 -6.09
CA THR A 118 -2.91 -7.99 -6.01
C THR A 118 -2.03 -9.00 -6.78
N THR A 119 -1.17 -8.51 -7.67
CA THR A 119 -0.24 -9.32 -8.47
C THR A 119 1.18 -9.41 -7.90
N MET A 120 1.45 -8.81 -6.73
CA MET A 120 2.74 -8.95 -6.07
C MET A 120 2.94 -10.36 -5.49
N LEU A 121 4.21 -10.77 -5.33
CA LEU A 121 4.53 -12.05 -4.71
C LEU A 121 4.14 -12.06 -3.24
N LYS A 122 3.41 -13.10 -2.82
CA LYS A 122 2.96 -13.26 -1.43
C LYS A 122 4.12 -13.27 -0.44
N THR A 123 5.14 -14.04 -0.74
CA THR A 123 6.33 -14.19 0.11
C THR A 123 7.06 -12.87 0.30
N GLU A 124 7.15 -12.05 -0.74
CA GLU A 124 7.78 -10.74 -0.69
C GLU A 124 6.93 -9.76 0.13
N THR A 125 5.59 -9.72 -0.12
CA THR A 125 4.66 -8.92 0.67
C THR A 125 4.74 -9.28 2.16
N GLN A 126 4.76 -10.56 2.51
CA GLN A 126 4.86 -11.01 3.90
C GLN A 126 6.21 -10.64 4.53
N THR A 127 7.30 -10.72 3.77
CA THR A 127 8.62 -10.31 4.23
C THR A 127 8.66 -8.80 4.52
N LEU A 128 8.12 -7.99 3.59
CA LEU A 128 7.98 -6.54 3.76
C LEU A 128 7.14 -6.19 4.99
N GLN A 129 6.00 -6.83 5.16
CA GLN A 129 5.13 -6.65 6.33
C GLN A 129 5.89 -6.93 7.63
N LYS A 130 6.63 -8.05 7.66
CA LYS A 130 7.43 -8.41 8.83
C LYS A 130 8.52 -7.38 9.12
N MET A 131 9.25 -6.93 8.10
CA MET A 131 10.31 -5.93 8.25
C MET A 131 9.77 -4.63 8.87
N ILE A 132 8.68 -4.09 8.33
CA ILE A 132 8.09 -2.84 8.82
C ILE A 132 7.52 -3.02 10.23
N ARG A 133 6.84 -4.13 10.49
CA ARG A 133 6.36 -4.47 11.84
C ARG A 133 7.49 -4.52 12.86
N ASP A 134 8.57 -5.25 12.53
CA ASP A 134 9.72 -5.39 13.44
C ASP A 134 10.38 -4.01 13.72
N ALA A 135 10.43 -3.12 12.73
CA ALA A 135 10.94 -1.75 12.91
C ALA A 135 10.03 -0.93 13.84
N ILE A 136 8.70 -1.04 13.71
CA ILE A 136 7.74 -0.37 14.58
C ILE A 136 7.82 -0.92 16.00
N VAL A 137 7.85 -2.23 16.17
CA VAL A 137 8.04 -2.86 17.50
C VAL A 137 9.36 -2.41 18.14
N GLN A 138 10.43 -2.27 17.37
CA GLN A 138 11.70 -1.77 17.89
C GLN A 138 11.61 -0.30 18.30
N ARG A 139 10.84 0.52 17.60
CA ARG A 139 10.64 1.95 17.90
C ARG A 139 9.73 2.14 19.13
N ASP A 140 8.58 1.46 19.15
CA ASP A 140 7.46 1.73 20.06
C ASP A 140 7.38 0.74 21.24
N GLY A 141 7.93 -0.46 21.09
CA GLY A 141 7.87 -1.54 22.09
C GLY A 141 6.77 -2.56 21.84
N ASP A 142 5.80 -2.24 21.00
CA ASP A 142 4.68 -3.10 20.58
C ASP A 142 4.32 -2.84 19.10
N ASP A 143 3.28 -3.51 18.59
CA ASP A 143 2.80 -3.37 17.22
C ASP A 143 1.42 -2.69 17.10
N ASP A 144 1.03 -1.93 18.10
CA ASP A 144 -0.27 -1.24 18.13
C ASP A 144 -0.42 -0.22 17.00
N ASN A 145 0.69 0.33 16.49
CA ASN A 145 0.75 1.29 15.38
C ASN A 145 0.95 0.63 14.00
N PHE A 146 0.81 -0.70 13.92
CA PHE A 146 0.97 -1.47 12.70
C PHE A 146 -0.29 -2.26 12.32
N TYR A 147 -0.83 -2.00 11.16
CA TYR A 147 -2.08 -2.60 10.68
C TYR A 147 -1.82 -3.42 9.42
N VAL A 148 -2.21 -4.69 9.44
CA VAL A 148 -2.08 -5.57 8.28
C VAL A 148 -3.35 -6.37 8.06
N PHE A 149 -3.69 -6.60 6.79
CA PHE A 149 -4.74 -7.50 6.37
C PHE A 149 -4.25 -8.35 5.21
N ASP A 150 -4.67 -9.58 5.17
CA ASP A 150 -4.41 -10.43 4.01
C ASP A 150 -5.22 -9.91 2.81
N THR A 151 -4.51 -9.27 1.89
CA THR A 151 -5.05 -8.69 0.65
C THR A 151 -4.53 -9.39 -0.60
N ILE A 152 -3.91 -10.57 -0.43
CA ILE A 152 -3.36 -11.33 -1.55
C ILE A 152 -4.50 -12.02 -2.30
N CYS A 153 -4.52 -11.82 -3.62
CA CYS A 153 -5.48 -12.45 -4.49
C CYS A 153 -5.27 -13.97 -4.53
N GLY A 154 -6.32 -14.76 -4.18
CA GLY A 154 -6.27 -16.22 -4.20
C GLY A 154 -5.86 -16.77 -5.57
N ALA A 155 -6.42 -16.23 -6.66
CA ALA A 155 -6.07 -16.66 -8.02
C ALA A 155 -4.60 -16.38 -8.40
N THR A 156 -3.99 -15.32 -7.86
CA THR A 156 -2.57 -15.04 -8.04
C THR A 156 -1.74 -16.05 -7.27
N GLN A 157 -2.13 -16.38 -6.03
CA GLN A 157 -1.48 -17.38 -5.22
C GLN A 157 -1.52 -18.77 -5.86
N ASP A 158 -2.71 -19.20 -6.31
CA ASP A 158 -2.87 -20.52 -6.96
C ASP A 158 -1.96 -20.68 -8.18
N ARG A 159 -1.79 -19.62 -8.99
CA ARG A 159 -0.90 -19.62 -10.15
C ARG A 159 0.59 -19.70 -9.74
N GLN A 160 0.97 -18.99 -8.69
CA GLN A 160 2.34 -19.04 -8.17
C GLN A 160 2.64 -20.43 -7.61
N ASP A 161 1.73 -20.99 -6.82
CA ASP A 161 1.88 -22.32 -6.25
C ASP A 161 1.98 -23.40 -7.34
N ALA A 162 1.13 -23.34 -8.37
CA ALA A 162 1.19 -24.25 -9.52
C ALA A 162 2.51 -24.14 -10.27
N LEU A 163 3.08 -22.94 -10.43
CA LEU A 163 4.39 -22.75 -11.03
C LEU A 163 5.50 -23.38 -10.17
N TYR A 164 5.48 -23.16 -8.87
CA TYR A 164 6.46 -23.76 -7.96
C TYR A 164 6.39 -25.30 -7.97
N ASP A 165 5.20 -25.88 -8.07
CA ASP A 165 5.03 -27.32 -8.14
C ASP A 165 5.55 -27.89 -9.46
N LEU A 166 5.38 -27.17 -10.57
CA LEU A 166 5.99 -27.54 -11.86
C LEU A 166 7.53 -27.50 -11.84
N LEU A 167 8.12 -26.58 -11.08
CA LEU A 167 9.59 -26.45 -11.00
C LEU A 167 10.24 -27.50 -10.07
N LYS A 168 9.47 -28.17 -9.23
CA LYS A 168 9.95 -29.26 -8.35
C LYS A 168 10.03 -30.62 -9.04
N ASN A 169 9.34 -30.79 -10.19
CA ASN A 169 9.33 -32.00 -11.00
C ASN A 169 10.32 -31.88 -12.17
#